data_0065b8f2bfba2e5254922432dea67b4c
#
_entry.id   0065b8f2bfba2e5254922432dea67b4c
#
_cell.length_a   1.000
_cell.length_b   1.000
_cell.length_c   1.000
_cell.angle_alpha   90.00
_cell.angle_beta   90.00
_cell.angle_gamma   90.00
#
_symmetry.space_group_name_H-M   'P 1'
#
loop_
_entity.id
_entity.type
_entity.pdbx_description
1 polymer ?
#
loop_
_entity_poly.entity_id
_entity_poly.type
_entity_poly.pdbx_seq_one_letter_code
_entity_poly.pdbx_strand_id
1 'polypeptide(L)'
;FNTNRQDYVQKIVESLKFNVEGLGFQWEGRENLDYMREHHPDLHMISSESECGNGQMDWRAGEHTFYLLHEYIGRGCDEYYNWNFILCDQGRSAWGWKQNALVQVITAPVGGSQEGATYRYTPEYYAYKHFSHFVEPGSTLLAFYPLKEGLQAIVFQRPDGKRVVICGNINNEARAFSIPLGKKYLNTTLAAHSFNTFVER
;
A
#
# COMPACT_ATOMS: atom_id res chain seq x y z
N PHE A 1 8.42 7.88 12.42
CA PHE A 1 9.70 7.17 12.54
C PHE A 1 10.18 6.71 11.15
N ASN A 2 11.46 7.01 10.89
CA ASN A 2 12.17 6.59 9.67
C ASN A 2 13.46 5.83 10.05
N THR A 3 13.32 4.78 10.86
CA THR A 3 14.45 3.96 11.33
C THR A 3 13.97 2.57 11.72
N ASN A 4 14.80 1.55 11.48
CA ASN A 4 14.57 0.17 11.91
C ASN A 4 15.08 -0.10 13.35
N ARG A 5 15.63 0.90 14.03
CA ARG A 5 16.13 0.77 15.39
C ARG A 5 15.00 0.66 16.41
N GLN A 6 14.60 -0.55 16.72
CA GLN A 6 13.53 -0.83 17.67
C GLN A 6 13.82 -0.27 19.07
N ASP A 7 15.08 -0.33 19.54
CA ASP A 7 15.49 0.21 20.83
C ASP A 7 15.27 1.74 20.94
N TYR A 8 15.47 2.44 19.84
CA TYR A 8 15.22 3.88 19.76
C TYR A 8 13.73 4.20 19.73
N VAL A 9 12.97 3.50 18.90
CA VAL A 9 11.52 3.65 18.83
C VAL A 9 10.88 3.39 20.19
N GLN A 10 11.25 2.30 20.85
CA GLN A 10 10.75 1.95 22.18
C GLN A 10 10.97 3.07 23.19
N LYS A 11 12.20 3.60 23.30
CA LYS A 11 12.50 4.70 24.23
C LYS A 11 11.64 5.94 24.00
N ILE A 12 11.43 6.30 22.73
CA ILE A 12 10.59 7.46 22.38
C ILE A 12 9.14 7.19 22.76
N VAL A 13 8.60 6.04 22.39
CA VAL A 13 7.21 5.67 22.69
C VAL A 13 6.95 5.62 24.20
N GLU A 14 7.83 5.00 24.97
CA GLU A 14 7.71 4.96 26.43
C GLU A 14 7.72 6.33 27.07
N SER A 15 8.47 7.29 26.51
CA SER A 15 8.49 8.67 27.00
C SER A 15 7.25 9.49 26.61
N LEU A 16 6.58 9.13 25.52
CA LEU A 16 5.45 9.88 24.93
C LEU A 16 4.07 9.25 25.16
N LYS A 17 4.00 8.03 25.67
CA LYS A 17 2.78 7.19 25.71
C LYS A 17 1.52 7.84 26.31
N PHE A 18 1.68 8.87 27.13
CA PHE A 18 0.56 9.60 27.72
C PHE A 18 0.20 10.88 26.96
N ASN A 19 0.93 11.21 25.89
CA ASN A 19 0.83 12.48 25.20
C ASN A 19 0.54 12.33 23.69
N VAL A 20 0.44 11.10 23.19
CA VAL A 20 0.19 10.84 21.77
C VAL A 20 -0.87 9.76 21.60
N GLU A 21 -1.70 9.91 20.57
CA GLU A 21 -2.75 8.94 20.21
C GLU A 21 -2.28 7.98 19.12
N GLY A 22 -1.21 8.33 18.40
CA GLY A 22 -0.68 7.52 17.32
C GLY A 22 0.69 7.93 16.84
N LEU A 23 1.25 7.14 15.94
CA LEU A 23 2.62 7.26 15.43
C LEU A 23 2.66 7.09 13.92
N GLY A 24 3.47 7.91 13.25
CA GLY A 24 3.75 7.78 11.83
C GLY A 24 5.05 7.02 11.57
N PHE A 25 4.98 6.07 10.63
CA PHE A 25 6.11 5.28 10.17
C PHE A 25 6.33 5.50 8.68
N GLN A 26 7.59 5.48 8.26
CA GLN A 26 7.97 5.59 6.85
C GLN A 26 9.29 4.83 6.62
N TRP A 27 9.52 4.38 5.39
CA TRP A 27 10.76 3.72 4.97
C TRP A 27 11.13 2.54 5.92
N GLU A 28 12.35 2.56 6.47
CA GLU A 28 12.82 1.53 7.41
C GLU A 28 12.01 1.45 8.71
N GLY A 29 11.25 2.50 9.04
CA GLY A 29 10.34 2.50 10.19
C GLY A 29 9.32 1.38 10.16
N ARG A 30 8.95 0.89 8.97
CA ARG A 30 8.06 -0.27 8.77
C ARG A 30 8.48 -1.52 9.56
N GLU A 31 9.77 -1.71 9.77
CA GLU A 31 10.28 -2.88 10.49
C GLU A 31 9.87 -2.92 11.97
N ASN A 32 9.41 -1.80 12.52
CA ASN A 32 8.93 -1.72 13.90
C ASN A 32 7.42 -2.00 14.06
N LEU A 33 6.65 -2.13 12.99
CA LEU A 33 5.19 -2.22 13.05
C LEU A 33 4.70 -3.44 13.86
N ASP A 34 5.33 -4.61 13.68
CA ASP A 34 4.95 -5.81 14.44
C ASP A 34 5.20 -5.64 15.94
N TYR A 35 6.34 -5.07 16.31
CA TYR A 35 6.64 -4.73 17.69
C TYR A 35 5.61 -3.76 18.27
N MET A 36 5.26 -2.71 17.54
CA MET A 36 4.28 -1.71 17.98
C MET A 36 2.91 -2.32 18.20
N ARG A 37 2.44 -3.13 17.26
CA ARG A 37 1.15 -3.80 17.38
C ARG A 37 1.09 -4.76 18.57
N GLU A 38 2.20 -5.45 18.88
CA GLU A 38 2.29 -6.40 19.99
C GLU A 38 2.35 -5.69 21.36
N HIS A 39 3.12 -4.60 21.46
CA HIS A 39 3.42 -3.97 22.75
C HIS A 39 2.63 -2.68 23.03
N HIS A 40 2.09 -2.05 22.00
CA HIS A 40 1.34 -0.79 22.08
C HIS A 40 0.07 -0.82 21.20
N PRO A 41 -0.83 -1.81 21.38
CA PRO A 41 -2.00 -2.01 20.52
C PRO A 41 -3.02 -0.87 20.57
N ASP A 42 -2.96 -0.04 21.59
CA ASP A 42 -3.85 1.13 21.76
C ASP A 42 -3.40 2.37 20.98
N LEU A 43 -2.19 2.36 20.42
CA LEU A 43 -1.68 3.47 19.61
C LEU A 43 -2.02 3.25 18.14
N HIS A 44 -2.62 4.26 17.52
CA HIS A 44 -2.83 4.26 16.07
C HIS A 44 -1.49 4.30 15.33
N MET A 45 -1.40 3.54 14.26
CA MET A 45 -0.23 3.53 13.38
C MET A 45 -0.64 3.97 11.98
N ILE A 46 0.16 4.86 11.40
CA ILE A 46 -0.03 5.32 10.03
C ILE A 46 1.25 5.18 9.22
N SER A 47 1.14 4.88 7.94
CA SER A 47 2.22 5.14 6.98
C SER A 47 2.18 6.62 6.62
N SER A 48 3.06 7.41 7.21
CA SER A 48 3.04 8.88 7.05
C SER A 48 3.66 9.37 5.74
N GLU A 49 4.40 8.50 5.03
CA GLU A 49 5.03 8.81 3.75
C GLU A 49 5.36 7.50 3.02
N SER A 50 4.90 7.38 1.77
CA SER A 50 5.28 6.25 0.92
C SER A 50 6.62 6.49 0.23
N GLU A 51 7.24 5.42 -0.23
CA GLU A 51 8.42 5.48 -1.08
C GLU A 51 8.05 6.04 -2.45
N CYS A 52 8.68 7.15 -2.84
CA CYS A 52 8.28 7.92 -4.02
C CYS A 52 8.87 7.42 -5.36
N GLY A 53 9.60 6.31 -5.35
CA GLY A 53 10.14 5.69 -6.56
C GLY A 53 11.15 6.54 -7.32
N ASN A 54 11.34 6.20 -8.59
CA ASN A 54 12.38 6.76 -9.47
C ASN A 54 11.83 7.39 -10.77
N GLY A 55 10.51 7.57 -10.87
CA GLY A 55 9.83 8.17 -12.01
C GLY A 55 9.59 7.23 -13.20
N GLN A 56 9.83 5.92 -13.08
CA GLN A 56 9.55 4.96 -14.17
C GLN A 56 8.05 4.73 -14.36
N MET A 57 7.27 4.74 -13.28
CA MET A 57 5.81 4.55 -13.31
C MET A 57 5.40 3.32 -14.15
N ASP A 58 6.19 2.25 -14.07
CA ASP A 58 5.98 0.98 -14.75
C ASP A 58 5.23 -0.03 -13.87
N TRP A 59 5.03 -1.24 -14.37
CA TRP A 59 4.34 -2.29 -13.61
C TRP A 59 5.09 -2.69 -12.33
N ARG A 60 6.42 -2.65 -12.32
CA ARG A 60 7.24 -2.95 -11.13
C ARG A 60 7.00 -1.93 -10.02
N ALA A 61 6.83 -0.65 -10.39
CA ALA A 61 6.45 0.38 -9.43
C ALA A 61 5.07 0.09 -8.83
N GLY A 62 4.11 -0.36 -9.65
CA GLY A 62 2.79 -0.80 -9.17
C GLY A 62 2.87 -2.00 -8.22
N GLU A 63 3.69 -3.00 -8.52
CA GLU A 63 3.90 -4.16 -7.64
C GLU A 63 4.55 -3.77 -6.32
N HIS A 64 5.53 -2.86 -6.35
CA HIS A 64 6.15 -2.35 -5.14
C HIS A 64 5.16 -1.56 -4.27
N THR A 65 4.37 -0.69 -4.88
CA THR A 65 3.31 0.06 -4.17
C THR A 65 2.25 -0.87 -3.58
N PHE A 66 1.84 -1.90 -4.32
CA PHE A 66 0.92 -2.91 -3.80
C PHE A 66 1.52 -3.65 -2.59
N TYR A 67 2.78 -4.03 -2.68
CA TYR A 67 3.52 -4.64 -1.58
C TYR A 67 3.57 -3.71 -0.35
N LEU A 68 3.89 -2.43 -0.52
CA LEU A 68 3.93 -1.47 0.58
C LEU A 68 2.57 -1.30 1.27
N LEU A 69 1.49 -1.10 0.49
CA LEU A 69 0.12 -1.03 1.02
C LEU A 69 -0.22 -2.28 1.83
N HIS A 70 0.09 -3.45 1.25
CA HIS A 70 -0.16 -4.74 1.87
C HIS A 70 0.61 -4.90 3.20
N GLU A 71 1.90 -4.53 3.25
CA GLU A 71 2.73 -4.66 4.44
C GLU A 71 2.31 -3.67 5.55
N TYR A 72 2.13 -2.39 5.22
CA TYR A 72 1.76 -1.40 6.24
C TYR A 72 0.38 -1.70 6.84
N ILE A 73 -0.63 -1.90 6.01
CA ILE A 73 -1.99 -2.17 6.47
C ILE A 73 -2.08 -3.54 7.14
N GLY A 74 -1.43 -4.56 6.58
CA GLY A 74 -1.41 -5.91 7.13
C GLY A 74 -0.73 -6.01 8.50
N ARG A 75 0.21 -5.10 8.78
CA ARG A 75 0.91 -4.99 10.07
C ARG A 75 0.25 -4.03 11.04
N GLY A 76 -0.93 -3.48 10.70
CA GLY A 76 -1.77 -2.73 11.61
C GLY A 76 -1.76 -1.21 11.44
N CYS A 77 -1.26 -0.69 10.33
CA CYS A 77 -1.49 0.73 10.01
C CYS A 77 -2.95 0.95 9.60
N ASP A 78 -3.58 1.92 10.23
CA ASP A 78 -4.96 2.31 9.95
C ASP A 78 -5.07 3.18 8.69
N GLU A 79 -3.98 3.88 8.34
CA GLU A 79 -3.92 4.82 7.23
C GLU A 79 -2.60 4.68 6.47
N TYR A 80 -2.66 4.97 5.17
CA TYR A 80 -1.51 4.96 4.29
C TYR A 80 -1.51 6.18 3.38
N TYR A 81 -0.48 7.04 3.50
CA TYR A 81 -0.33 8.28 2.75
C TYR A 81 0.65 8.12 1.60
N ASN A 82 0.19 8.44 0.38
CA ASN A 82 1.05 8.47 -0.79
C ASN A 82 1.82 9.80 -0.87
N TRP A 83 3.11 9.74 -1.22
CA TRP A 83 3.94 10.94 -1.33
C TRP A 83 3.47 11.87 -2.46
N ASN A 84 3.25 11.31 -3.67
CA ASN A 84 2.81 12.11 -4.81
C ASN A 84 1.50 11.56 -5.38
N PHE A 85 0.45 12.38 -5.36
CA PHE A 85 -0.80 12.02 -6.01
C PHE A 85 -0.77 12.30 -7.52
N ILE A 86 -0.33 13.50 -7.93
CA ILE A 86 -0.25 13.94 -9.33
C ILE A 86 1.12 14.57 -9.60
N LEU A 87 1.80 14.13 -10.67
CA LEU A 87 2.97 14.78 -11.21
C LEU A 87 2.86 14.89 -12.72
N CYS A 88 3.51 15.92 -13.31
CA CYS A 88 3.70 15.95 -14.76
C CYS A 88 4.80 14.96 -15.18
N ASP A 89 4.91 14.67 -16.48
CA ASP A 89 5.91 13.76 -17.05
C ASP A 89 7.37 14.26 -16.87
N GLN A 90 7.56 15.55 -16.57
CA GLN A 90 8.83 16.16 -16.20
C GLN A 90 9.02 16.34 -14.69
N GLY A 91 8.05 15.87 -13.89
CA GLY A 91 8.03 16.05 -12.44
C GLY A 91 9.29 15.52 -11.76
N ARG A 92 9.92 16.40 -10.96
CA ARG A 92 11.09 16.10 -10.16
C ARG A 92 10.89 16.60 -8.73
N SER A 93 11.53 15.95 -7.78
CA SER A 93 11.62 16.47 -6.43
C SER A 93 12.46 17.76 -6.38
N ALA A 94 12.38 18.48 -5.26
CA ALA A 94 13.27 19.60 -4.98
C ALA A 94 14.77 19.20 -5.00
N TRP A 95 15.07 17.94 -4.76
CA TRP A 95 16.43 17.38 -4.81
C TRP A 95 16.84 16.87 -6.20
N GLY A 96 15.98 17.01 -7.21
CA GLY A 96 16.32 16.82 -8.63
C GLY A 96 16.11 15.41 -9.19
N TRP A 97 15.68 14.38 -8.41
CA TRP A 97 15.35 13.10 -9.00
C TRP A 97 13.87 13.02 -9.43
N LYS A 98 13.60 12.21 -10.43
CA LYS A 98 12.23 11.89 -10.84
C LYS A 98 11.56 11.03 -9.79
N GLN A 99 10.26 11.25 -9.60
CA GLN A 99 9.43 10.52 -8.66
C GLN A 99 8.22 9.93 -9.34
N ASN A 100 7.64 8.91 -8.71
CA ASN A 100 6.40 8.30 -9.14
C ASN A 100 5.19 9.09 -8.60
N ALA A 101 4.05 8.93 -9.26
CA ALA A 101 2.77 9.46 -8.82
C ALA A 101 1.64 8.54 -9.27
N LEU A 102 0.48 8.63 -8.61
CA LEU A 102 -0.70 7.84 -8.99
C LEU A 102 -1.28 8.29 -10.33
N VAL A 103 -1.19 9.60 -10.61
CA VAL A 103 -1.64 10.20 -11.87
C VAL A 103 -0.48 10.96 -12.49
N GLN A 104 -0.22 10.69 -13.77
CA GLN A 104 0.77 11.42 -14.55
C GLN A 104 0.08 12.32 -15.56
N VAL A 105 0.36 13.62 -15.49
CA VAL A 105 -0.03 14.56 -16.52
C VAL A 105 1.04 14.57 -17.61
N ILE A 106 0.63 14.32 -18.86
CA ILE A 106 1.51 14.34 -20.02
C ILE A 106 1.42 15.74 -20.60
N THR A 107 2.50 16.49 -20.45
CA THR A 107 2.57 17.86 -20.97
C THR A 107 2.88 17.84 -22.46
N ALA A 108 2.26 18.73 -23.22
CA ALA A 108 2.62 18.92 -24.60
C ALA A 108 4.10 19.41 -24.72
N PRO A 109 4.81 19.11 -25.81
CA PRO A 109 6.15 19.63 -26.03
C PRO A 109 6.19 21.15 -25.87
N VAL A 110 7.26 21.68 -25.30
CA VAL A 110 7.47 23.13 -25.14
C VAL A 110 7.28 23.83 -26.48
N GLY A 111 6.30 24.72 -26.59
CA GLY A 111 5.89 25.40 -27.84
C GLY A 111 4.55 24.94 -28.41
N GLY A 112 3.94 23.90 -27.89
CA GLY A 112 2.56 23.51 -28.19
C GLY A 112 1.55 24.27 -27.33
N SER A 113 0.34 24.52 -27.89
CA SER A 113 -0.76 25.05 -27.09
C SER A 113 -1.10 24.12 -25.93
N GLN A 114 -1.47 24.66 -24.76
CA GLN A 114 -1.92 23.87 -23.59
C GLN A 114 -3.20 23.05 -23.87
N GLU A 115 -3.79 23.18 -25.03
CA GLU A 115 -5.04 22.49 -25.46
C GLU A 115 -4.86 20.98 -25.70
N GLY A 116 -3.76 20.35 -25.30
CA GLY A 116 -3.53 18.92 -25.50
C GLY A 116 -2.98 18.16 -24.29
N ALA A 117 -2.97 18.78 -23.10
CA ALA A 117 -2.54 18.06 -21.92
C ALA A 117 -3.46 16.88 -21.63
N THR A 118 -2.91 15.68 -21.63
CA THR A 118 -3.61 14.45 -21.27
C THR A 118 -3.08 13.93 -19.95
N TYR A 119 -3.82 13.05 -19.32
CA TYR A 119 -3.35 12.37 -18.13
C TYR A 119 -3.49 10.86 -18.29
N ARG A 120 -2.72 10.12 -17.52
CA ARG A 120 -2.87 8.68 -17.38
C ARG A 120 -2.82 8.26 -15.92
N TYR A 121 -3.55 7.21 -15.59
CA TYR A 121 -3.37 6.48 -14.34
C TYR A 121 -2.17 5.56 -14.46
N THR A 122 -1.34 5.55 -13.43
CA THR A 122 -0.16 4.69 -13.37
C THR A 122 -0.52 3.31 -12.77
N PRO A 123 0.33 2.29 -12.88
CA PRO A 123 0.13 1.03 -12.19
C PRO A 123 -0.05 1.18 -10.67
N GLU A 124 0.61 2.17 -10.07
CA GLU A 124 0.47 2.50 -8.65
C GLU A 124 -0.94 2.97 -8.29
N TYR A 125 -1.60 3.75 -9.17
CA TYR A 125 -3.01 4.12 -9.01
C TYR A 125 -3.90 2.89 -8.90
N TYR A 126 -3.66 1.88 -9.74
CA TYR A 126 -4.45 0.65 -9.71
C TYR A 126 -4.15 -0.17 -8.46
N ALA A 127 -2.92 -0.20 -7.98
CA ALA A 127 -2.59 -0.81 -6.69
C ALA A 127 -3.39 -0.17 -5.55
N TYR A 128 -3.40 1.16 -5.46
CA TYR A 128 -4.21 1.89 -4.48
C TYR A 128 -5.71 1.61 -4.62
N LYS A 129 -6.21 1.53 -5.86
CA LYS A 129 -7.62 1.29 -6.13
C LYS A 129 -8.12 -0.03 -5.54
N HIS A 130 -7.31 -1.07 -5.50
CA HIS A 130 -7.67 -2.34 -4.86
C HIS A 130 -7.99 -2.16 -3.37
N PHE A 131 -7.30 -1.28 -2.67
CA PHE A 131 -7.57 -0.96 -1.27
C PHE A 131 -8.65 0.11 -1.13
N SER A 132 -8.44 1.29 -1.68
CA SER A 132 -9.29 2.46 -1.45
C SER A 132 -10.73 2.34 -1.97
N HIS A 133 -10.97 1.51 -2.99
CA HIS A 133 -12.29 1.32 -3.56
C HIS A 133 -13.08 0.19 -2.89
N PHE A 134 -12.40 -0.84 -2.39
CA PHE A 134 -13.06 -2.05 -1.91
C PHE A 134 -13.05 -2.19 -0.37
N VAL A 135 -12.11 -1.52 0.30
CA VAL A 135 -12.03 -1.52 1.78
C VAL A 135 -12.63 -0.21 2.28
N GLU A 136 -13.84 -0.27 2.79
CA GLU A 136 -14.53 0.89 3.34
C GLU A 136 -13.97 1.28 4.71
N PRO A 137 -14.00 2.58 5.08
CA PRO A 137 -13.70 2.98 6.45
C PRO A 137 -14.54 2.20 7.46
N GLY A 138 -13.91 1.75 8.55
CA GLY A 138 -14.53 0.88 9.55
C GLY A 138 -14.44 -0.62 9.22
N SER A 139 -13.78 -1.00 8.12
CA SER A 139 -13.47 -2.40 7.83
C SER A 139 -12.46 -2.95 8.85
N THR A 140 -12.62 -4.21 9.21
CA THR A 140 -11.73 -4.92 10.14
C THR A 140 -10.79 -5.85 9.37
N LEU A 141 -9.50 -5.80 9.68
CA LEU A 141 -8.52 -6.75 9.18
C LEU A 141 -8.78 -8.13 9.80
N LEU A 142 -9.08 -9.13 8.96
CA LEU A 142 -9.32 -10.52 9.40
C LEU A 142 -8.08 -11.41 9.26
N ALA A 143 -7.32 -11.24 8.19
CA ALA A 143 -6.13 -12.05 7.94
C ALA A 143 -5.12 -11.32 7.06
N PHE A 144 -3.86 -11.56 7.34
CA PHE A 144 -2.72 -11.05 6.60
C PHE A 144 -1.81 -12.22 6.22
N TYR A 145 -1.55 -12.37 4.93
CA TYR A 145 -0.66 -13.38 4.36
C TYR A 145 0.50 -12.65 3.68
N PRO A 146 1.66 -12.51 4.36
CA PRO A 146 2.81 -11.78 3.83
C PRO A 146 3.32 -12.41 2.53
N LEU A 147 4.05 -11.63 1.75
CA LEU A 147 4.60 -12.09 0.47
C LEU A 147 5.45 -13.35 0.67
N LYS A 148 5.00 -14.44 0.05
CA LYS A 148 5.67 -15.74 0.06
C LYS A 148 5.53 -16.39 -1.31
N GLU A 149 6.66 -16.85 -1.88
CA GLU A 149 6.68 -17.51 -3.20
C GLU A 149 6.00 -16.68 -4.31
N GLY A 150 6.11 -15.34 -4.20
CA GLY A 150 5.51 -14.40 -5.15
C GLY A 150 4.00 -14.19 -5.02
N LEU A 151 3.37 -14.74 -3.99
CA LEU A 151 1.96 -14.55 -3.66
C LEU A 151 1.81 -13.79 -2.34
N GLN A 152 0.82 -12.92 -2.26
CA GLN A 152 0.46 -12.19 -1.04
C GLN A 152 -1.05 -11.96 -1.00
N ALA A 153 -1.63 -11.87 0.19
CA ALA A 153 -3.05 -11.60 0.35
C ALA A 153 -3.38 -10.93 1.69
N ILE A 154 -4.47 -10.18 1.69
CA ILE A 154 -5.03 -9.56 2.88
C ILE A 154 -6.56 -9.68 2.82
N VAL A 155 -7.18 -9.92 3.96
CA VAL A 155 -8.63 -10.15 4.06
C VAL A 155 -9.23 -9.17 5.05
N PHE A 156 -10.29 -8.49 4.62
CA PHE A 156 -11.06 -7.57 5.46
C PHE A 156 -12.50 -8.04 5.59
N GLN A 157 -13.12 -7.67 6.70
CA GLN A 157 -14.57 -7.62 6.86
C GLN A 157 -15.03 -6.18 6.80
N ARG A 158 -15.92 -5.88 5.87
CA ARG A 158 -16.54 -4.57 5.72
C ARG A 158 -17.61 -4.33 6.77
N PRO A 159 -18.04 -3.07 7.00
CA PRO A 159 -19.14 -2.76 7.91
C PRO A 159 -20.47 -3.45 7.54
N ASP A 160 -20.70 -3.75 6.25
CA ASP A 160 -21.88 -4.50 5.77
C ASP A 160 -21.78 -6.01 6.03
N GLY A 161 -20.72 -6.48 6.69
CA GLY A 161 -20.46 -7.88 7.02
C GLY A 161 -19.81 -8.71 5.92
N LYS A 162 -19.68 -8.18 4.71
CA LYS A 162 -19.06 -8.89 3.57
C LYS A 162 -17.54 -8.91 3.72
N ARG A 163 -16.94 -9.98 3.23
CA ARG A 163 -15.48 -10.10 3.17
C ARG A 163 -14.93 -9.63 1.85
N VAL A 164 -13.80 -8.98 1.93
CA VAL A 164 -13.00 -8.53 0.78
C VAL A 164 -11.64 -9.21 0.88
N VAL A 165 -11.21 -9.86 -0.18
CA VAL A 165 -9.87 -10.44 -0.33
C VAL A 165 -9.13 -9.65 -1.39
N ILE A 166 -8.01 -9.07 -1.03
CA ILE A 166 -7.09 -8.41 -1.96
C ILE A 166 -5.84 -9.27 -2.03
N CYS A 167 -5.43 -9.67 -3.22
CA CYS A 167 -4.27 -10.52 -3.40
C CYS A 167 -3.49 -10.19 -4.66
N GLY A 168 -2.20 -10.50 -4.64
CA GLY A 168 -1.26 -10.27 -5.73
C GLY A 168 -0.44 -11.52 -6.08
N ASN A 169 -0.11 -11.62 -7.36
CA ASN A 169 0.84 -12.59 -7.89
C ASN A 169 1.92 -11.83 -8.68
N ILE A 170 3.15 -11.81 -8.16
CA ILE A 170 4.31 -11.17 -8.81
C ILE A 170 5.19 -12.17 -9.59
N ASN A 171 4.75 -13.42 -9.72
CA ASN A 171 5.45 -14.42 -10.54
C ASN A 171 5.23 -14.17 -12.03
N ASN A 172 6.17 -14.64 -12.85
CA ASN A 172 6.08 -14.62 -14.31
C ASN A 172 5.06 -15.62 -14.90
N GLU A 173 4.38 -16.38 -14.05
CA GLU A 173 3.39 -17.40 -14.46
C GLU A 173 2.14 -17.32 -13.57
N ALA A 174 1.05 -17.85 -14.08
CA ALA A 174 -0.18 -17.99 -13.30
C ALA A 174 0.02 -18.97 -12.15
N ARG A 175 -0.56 -18.66 -10.99
CA ARG A 175 -0.44 -19.46 -9.77
C ARG A 175 -1.81 -19.84 -9.23
N ALA A 176 -1.96 -21.10 -8.86
CA ALA A 176 -3.10 -21.52 -8.06
C ALA A 176 -3.06 -20.82 -6.69
N PHE A 177 -4.21 -20.32 -6.28
CA PHE A 177 -4.37 -19.57 -5.04
C PHE A 177 -5.57 -20.09 -4.25
N SER A 178 -5.36 -20.37 -2.97
CA SER A 178 -6.41 -20.86 -2.08
C SER A 178 -6.22 -20.26 -0.69
N ILE A 179 -7.25 -19.62 -0.15
CA ILE A 179 -7.26 -19.13 1.24
C ILE A 179 -8.58 -19.48 1.93
N PRO A 180 -8.56 -19.77 3.25
CA PRO A 180 -9.76 -20.00 4.02
C PRO A 180 -10.55 -18.70 4.25
N LEU A 181 -11.85 -18.76 4.11
CA LEU A 181 -12.82 -17.72 4.44
C LEU A 181 -13.87 -18.29 5.40
N GLY A 182 -13.50 -18.46 6.67
CA GLY A 182 -14.32 -19.15 7.66
C GLY A 182 -14.48 -20.63 7.31
N LYS A 183 -15.71 -21.08 7.05
CA LYS A 183 -16.00 -22.48 6.67
C LYS A 183 -15.85 -22.77 5.17
N LYS A 184 -15.58 -21.76 4.36
CA LYS A 184 -15.41 -21.85 2.90
C LYS A 184 -13.95 -21.55 2.52
N TYR A 185 -13.62 -21.79 1.25
CA TYR A 185 -12.34 -21.43 0.67
C TYR A 185 -12.57 -20.55 -0.58
N LEU A 186 -11.76 -19.54 -0.75
CA LEU A 186 -11.57 -18.90 -2.04
C LEU A 186 -10.52 -19.71 -2.80
N ASN A 187 -10.94 -20.39 -3.86
CA ASN A 187 -10.06 -21.13 -4.75
C ASN A 187 -10.09 -20.46 -6.13
N THR A 188 -8.94 -20.09 -6.65
CA THR A 188 -8.81 -19.42 -7.95
C THR A 188 -7.42 -19.63 -8.54
N THR A 189 -7.20 -19.09 -9.72
CA THR A 189 -5.88 -18.97 -10.33
C THR A 189 -5.63 -17.48 -10.57
N LEU A 190 -4.52 -16.96 -10.03
CA LEU A 190 -4.09 -15.59 -10.25
C LEU A 190 -3.15 -15.56 -11.47
N ALA A 191 -3.46 -14.70 -12.44
CA ALA A 191 -2.59 -14.50 -13.60
C ALA A 191 -1.20 -14.01 -13.17
N ALA A 192 -0.21 -14.20 -14.05
CA ALA A 192 1.12 -13.63 -13.86
C ALA A 192 1.01 -12.10 -13.68
N HIS A 193 1.82 -11.52 -12.81
CA HIS A 193 1.92 -10.07 -12.59
C HIS A 193 0.54 -9.40 -12.42
N SER A 194 -0.27 -9.88 -11.46
CA SER A 194 -1.65 -9.41 -11.31
C SER A 194 -2.01 -9.04 -9.88
N PHE A 195 -2.87 -8.02 -9.75
CA PHE A 195 -3.60 -7.68 -8.52
C PHE A 195 -5.06 -8.06 -8.69
N ASN A 196 -5.66 -8.60 -7.66
CA ASN A 196 -7.02 -9.13 -7.73
C ASN A 196 -7.78 -8.77 -6.45
N THR A 197 -9.06 -8.42 -6.60
CA THR A 197 -9.96 -8.24 -5.47
C THR A 197 -11.18 -9.11 -5.64
N PHE A 198 -11.53 -9.84 -4.60
CA PHE A 198 -12.72 -10.66 -4.51
C PHE A 198 -13.61 -10.13 -3.39
N VAL A 199 -14.87 -9.89 -3.69
CA VAL A 199 -15.86 -9.42 -2.72
C VAL A 199 -16.91 -10.52 -2.55
N GLU A 200 -17.20 -10.88 -1.30
CA GLU A 200 -18.26 -11.85 -0.97
C GLU A 200 -19.63 -11.30 -1.39
N ARG A 201 -20.45 -12.16 -2.01
CA ARG A 201 -21.80 -11.80 -2.46
C ARG A 201 -22.83 -11.94 -1.35
#